data_abe83049e6bc4ccc44c711836b68b15c
#
_entry.id   abe83049e6bc4ccc44c711836b68b15c
#
_cell.length_a   1.000
_cell.length_b   1.000
_cell.length_c   1.000
_cell.angle_alpha   90.00
_cell.angle_beta   90.00
_cell.angle_gamma   90.00
#
_symmetry.space_group_name_H-M   'P 1'
#
loop_
_entity.id
_entity.type
_entity.pdbx_description
1 polymer ?
#
loop_
_entity_poly.entity_id
_entity_poly.type
_entity_poly.pdbx_seq_one_letter_code
_entity_poly.pdbx_strand_id
1 'polypeptide(L)'
;MSYDEKSQKTLAVVKAMEEALGANSNSMDKHFHKDFRWMGNQGCGTKNNLEEFRNNWQLPLRAAFTDRIYKPDRFLVDGEWASCFGHIDAVHSGEFMGIKPTNKRVKIHYTDFWEVRDGLIIDNWVNVDFPSILAQLGVDVFNGQGWEAFDRGEAEPPKPN
;
A
#
# COMPACT_ATOMS: atom_id res chain seq x y z
N MET A 1 -25.24 3.79 -10.71
CA MET A 1 -24.67 4.96 -11.42
C MET A 1 -23.49 4.48 -12.26
N SER A 2 -23.47 4.82 -13.53
CA SER A 2 -22.28 4.61 -14.37
C SER A 2 -21.34 5.80 -14.20
N TYR A 3 -20.04 5.55 -14.07
CA TYR A 3 -19.02 6.59 -14.13
C TYR A 3 -19.01 7.28 -15.49
N ASP A 4 -18.61 8.54 -15.54
CA ASP A 4 -18.34 9.24 -16.80
C ASP A 4 -17.16 8.59 -17.56
N GLU A 5 -16.98 8.95 -18.82
CA GLU A 5 -15.96 8.35 -19.71
C GLU A 5 -14.54 8.56 -19.17
N LYS A 6 -14.26 9.75 -18.60
CA LYS A 6 -12.95 10.08 -18.02
C LYS A 6 -12.64 9.21 -16.83
N SER A 7 -13.59 9.07 -15.90
CA SER A 7 -13.47 8.20 -14.73
C SER A 7 -13.29 6.73 -15.10
N GLN A 8 -14.01 6.27 -16.12
CA GLN A 8 -13.86 4.90 -16.63
C GLN A 8 -12.44 4.64 -17.16
N LYS A 9 -11.87 5.58 -17.93
CA LYS A 9 -10.49 5.50 -18.42
C LYS A 9 -9.47 5.50 -17.29
N THR A 10 -9.64 6.38 -16.32
CA THR A 10 -8.79 6.44 -15.12
C THR A 10 -8.80 5.11 -14.36
N LEU A 11 -9.98 4.56 -14.10
CA LEU A 11 -10.13 3.30 -13.41
C LEU A 11 -9.48 2.14 -14.17
N ALA A 12 -9.61 2.12 -15.51
CA ALA A 12 -8.98 1.10 -16.36
C ALA A 12 -7.46 1.13 -16.27
N VAL A 13 -6.84 2.32 -16.26
CA VAL A 13 -5.38 2.49 -16.11
C VAL A 13 -4.91 1.94 -14.76
N VAL A 14 -5.58 2.31 -13.68
CA VAL A 14 -5.20 1.88 -12.33
C VAL A 14 -5.37 0.38 -12.14
N LYS A 15 -6.47 -0.21 -12.60
CA LYS A 15 -6.68 -1.66 -12.53
C LYS A 15 -5.66 -2.44 -13.35
N ALA A 16 -5.30 -1.98 -14.54
CA ALA A 16 -4.27 -2.62 -15.35
C ALA A 16 -2.89 -2.58 -14.68
N MET A 17 -2.57 -1.50 -13.99
CA MET A 17 -1.34 -1.37 -13.20
C MET A 17 -1.36 -2.34 -12.01
N GLU A 18 -2.45 -2.40 -11.23
CA GLU A 18 -2.55 -3.33 -10.09
C GLU A 18 -2.49 -4.80 -10.52
N GLU A 19 -3.11 -5.15 -11.64
CA GLU A 19 -3.00 -6.49 -12.20
C GLU A 19 -1.55 -6.84 -12.55
N ALA A 20 -0.81 -5.91 -13.15
CA ALA A 20 0.61 -6.07 -13.45
C ALA A 20 1.46 -6.21 -12.18
N LEU A 21 1.13 -5.47 -11.10
CA LEU A 21 1.77 -5.64 -9.78
C LEU A 21 1.53 -7.05 -9.22
N GLY A 22 0.31 -7.52 -9.24
CA GLY A 22 -0.06 -8.86 -8.77
C GLY A 22 0.64 -9.98 -9.54
N ALA A 23 0.84 -9.80 -10.83
CA ALA A 23 1.53 -10.73 -11.70
C ALA A 23 3.08 -10.64 -11.62
N ASN A 24 3.63 -9.76 -10.77
CA ASN A 24 5.08 -9.46 -10.71
C ASN A 24 5.69 -9.07 -12.07
N SER A 25 4.92 -8.37 -12.89
CA SER A 25 5.34 -7.97 -14.23
C SER A 25 6.58 -7.07 -14.18
N ASN A 26 7.53 -7.33 -15.08
CA ASN A 26 8.68 -6.45 -15.30
C ASN A 26 8.36 -5.27 -16.23
N SER A 27 7.17 -5.26 -16.86
CA SER A 27 6.74 -4.21 -17.79
C SER A 27 5.83 -3.17 -17.14
N MET A 28 6.11 -2.80 -15.90
CA MET A 28 5.35 -1.81 -15.14
C MET A 28 5.45 -0.39 -15.71
N ASP A 29 6.58 -0.07 -16.34
CA ASP A 29 6.93 1.29 -16.80
C ASP A 29 5.87 1.90 -17.73
N LYS A 30 5.17 1.07 -18.49
CA LYS A 30 4.11 1.52 -19.41
C LYS A 30 2.88 2.13 -18.72
N HIS A 31 2.75 1.94 -17.41
CA HIS A 31 1.61 2.47 -16.64
C HIS A 31 1.93 3.82 -15.99
N PHE A 32 3.20 4.21 -15.93
CA PHE A 32 3.65 5.37 -15.17
C PHE A 32 4.11 6.51 -16.07
N HIS A 33 3.75 7.73 -15.66
CA HIS A 33 4.21 8.95 -16.29
C HIS A 33 5.72 9.14 -16.04
N LYS A 34 6.41 9.84 -16.94
CA LYS A 34 7.85 10.15 -16.79
C LYS A 34 8.19 10.93 -15.51
N ASP A 35 7.26 11.74 -15.03
CA ASP A 35 7.39 12.53 -13.80
C ASP A 35 6.70 11.88 -12.60
N PHE A 36 6.54 10.57 -12.61
CA PHE A 36 5.90 9.79 -11.56
C PHE A 36 6.53 10.02 -10.18
N ARG A 37 5.65 10.17 -9.17
CA ARG A 37 6.04 10.21 -7.76
C ARG A 37 5.20 9.25 -6.95
N TRP A 38 5.78 8.67 -5.91
CA TRP A 38 5.12 7.80 -4.96
C TRP A 38 5.30 8.35 -3.55
N MET A 39 4.23 8.86 -2.96
CA MET A 39 4.22 9.51 -1.65
C MET A 39 3.70 8.55 -0.60
N GLY A 40 4.62 7.84 0.05
CA GLY A 40 4.29 6.92 1.13
C GLY A 40 4.36 7.57 2.51
N ASN A 41 3.70 6.94 3.47
CA ASN A 41 3.76 7.35 4.87
C ASN A 41 5.09 6.95 5.54
N GLN A 42 5.22 7.30 6.82
CA GLN A 42 6.39 6.91 7.61
C GLN A 42 6.58 5.39 7.60
N GLY A 43 7.81 4.96 7.41
CA GLY A 43 8.22 3.56 7.24
C GLY A 43 8.60 3.24 5.80
N CYS A 44 7.90 3.78 4.81
CA CYS A 44 8.29 3.64 3.40
C CYS A 44 8.78 4.95 2.77
N GLY A 45 8.29 6.11 3.21
CA GLY A 45 8.75 7.41 2.73
C GLY A 45 8.36 7.71 1.28
N THR A 46 8.82 8.83 0.76
CA THR A 46 8.55 9.30 -0.61
C THR A 46 9.59 8.79 -1.59
N LYS A 47 9.13 8.42 -2.78
CA LYS A 47 9.97 8.07 -3.94
C LYS A 47 9.70 9.10 -5.03
N ASN A 48 10.75 9.79 -5.46
CA ASN A 48 10.63 10.97 -6.34
C ASN A 48 10.49 10.61 -7.82
N ASN A 49 10.71 9.35 -8.16
CA ASN A 49 10.63 8.84 -9.53
C ASN A 49 10.41 7.31 -9.53
N LEU A 50 10.21 6.77 -10.71
CA LEU A 50 9.94 5.34 -10.90
C LEU A 50 11.13 4.45 -10.50
N GLU A 51 12.36 4.90 -10.71
CA GLU A 51 13.56 4.15 -10.32
C GLU A 51 13.67 4.01 -8.80
N GLU A 52 13.49 5.11 -8.05
CA GLU A 52 13.45 5.06 -6.59
C GLU A 52 12.31 4.19 -6.08
N PHE A 53 11.12 4.30 -6.68
CA PHE A 53 9.98 3.46 -6.33
C PHE A 53 10.29 1.98 -6.52
N ARG A 54 10.92 1.61 -7.63
CA ARG A 54 11.33 0.23 -7.90
C ARG A 54 12.38 -0.24 -6.90
N ASN A 55 13.46 0.52 -6.75
CA ASN A 55 14.63 0.08 -5.96
C ASN A 55 14.42 0.15 -4.46
N ASN A 56 13.64 1.13 -3.97
CA ASN A 56 13.48 1.40 -2.55
C ASN A 56 12.10 1.01 -1.99
N TRP A 57 11.21 0.50 -2.81
CA TRP A 57 9.91 -0.03 -2.37
C TRP A 57 9.56 -1.38 -2.99
N GLN A 58 9.43 -1.47 -4.31
CA GLN A 58 8.95 -2.71 -4.96
C GLN A 58 9.90 -3.89 -4.72
N LEU A 59 11.18 -3.72 -4.95
CA LEU A 59 12.15 -4.80 -4.77
C LEU A 59 12.31 -5.20 -3.30
N PRO A 60 12.43 -4.27 -2.33
CA PRO A 60 12.43 -4.62 -0.91
C PRO A 60 11.15 -5.34 -0.47
N LEU A 61 9.98 -4.88 -0.93
CA LEU A 61 8.71 -5.54 -0.61
C LEU A 61 8.67 -6.98 -1.12
N ARG A 62 9.13 -7.21 -2.35
CA ARG A 62 9.22 -8.56 -2.95
C ARG A 62 10.23 -9.45 -2.24
N ALA A 63 11.32 -8.87 -1.74
CA ALA A 63 12.33 -9.62 -1.00
C ALA A 63 11.84 -10.04 0.39
N ALA A 64 11.09 -9.15 1.07
CA ALA A 64 10.58 -9.41 2.41
C ALA A 64 9.33 -10.30 2.42
N PHE A 65 8.47 -10.16 1.40
CA PHE A 65 7.16 -10.82 1.35
C PHE A 65 6.95 -11.53 0.00
N THR A 66 6.77 -12.84 0.06
CA THR A 66 6.47 -13.69 -1.08
C THR A 66 5.02 -14.16 -1.09
N ASP A 67 4.60 -14.85 -2.15
CA ASP A 67 3.24 -15.37 -2.30
C ASP A 67 2.17 -14.28 -2.04
N ARG A 68 2.40 -13.10 -2.64
CA ARG A 68 1.52 -11.94 -2.47
C ARG A 68 0.26 -12.11 -3.29
N ILE A 69 -0.88 -11.94 -2.62
CA ILE A 69 -2.20 -11.91 -3.22
C ILE A 69 -2.83 -10.56 -2.88
N TYR A 70 -3.02 -9.71 -3.90
CA TYR A 70 -3.68 -8.41 -3.74
C TYR A 70 -5.17 -8.60 -3.64
N LYS A 71 -5.76 -8.07 -2.58
CA LYS A 71 -7.20 -8.14 -2.29
C LYS A 71 -7.76 -6.74 -2.08
N PRO A 72 -8.04 -6.01 -3.18
CA PRO A 72 -8.71 -4.72 -3.07
C PRO A 72 -10.16 -4.92 -2.64
N ASP A 73 -10.60 -4.17 -1.63
CA ASP A 73 -11.99 -4.21 -1.16
C ASP A 73 -12.88 -3.35 -2.05
N ARG A 74 -12.43 -2.14 -2.39
CA ARG A 74 -13.20 -1.21 -3.21
C ARG A 74 -12.32 -0.23 -3.95
N PHE A 75 -12.69 0.01 -5.21
CA PHE A 75 -12.21 1.14 -5.99
C PHE A 75 -13.23 2.27 -6.00
N LEU A 76 -12.76 3.50 -5.90
CA LEU A 76 -13.50 4.73 -6.13
C LEU A 76 -12.80 5.51 -7.23
N VAL A 77 -13.56 6.25 -8.04
CA VAL A 77 -12.99 7.04 -9.12
C VAL A 77 -13.80 8.31 -9.33
N ASP A 78 -13.09 9.41 -9.56
CA ASP A 78 -13.66 10.71 -9.92
C ASP A 78 -12.69 11.44 -10.86
N GLY A 79 -13.07 11.57 -12.13
CA GLY A 79 -12.26 12.23 -13.14
C GLY A 79 -10.89 11.60 -13.31
N GLU A 80 -9.82 12.33 -12.99
CA GLU A 80 -8.43 11.91 -13.07
C GLU A 80 -7.93 11.14 -11.84
N TRP A 81 -8.75 11.06 -10.79
CA TRP A 81 -8.39 10.43 -9.53
C TRP A 81 -9.06 9.08 -9.34
N ALA A 82 -8.30 8.11 -8.88
CA ALA A 82 -8.81 6.84 -8.38
C ALA A 82 -8.27 6.56 -6.99
N SER A 83 -9.00 5.78 -6.23
CA SER A 83 -8.62 5.35 -4.90
C SER A 83 -9.01 3.90 -4.68
N CYS A 84 -8.24 3.23 -3.84
CA CYS A 84 -8.52 1.87 -3.42
C CYS A 84 -8.08 1.68 -1.97
N PHE A 85 -8.79 0.85 -1.23
CA PHE A 85 -8.31 0.29 0.01
C PHE A 85 -8.47 -1.23 0.00
N GLY A 86 -7.63 -1.91 0.75
CA GLY A 86 -7.64 -3.36 0.82
C GLY A 86 -6.44 -3.88 1.59
N HIS A 87 -6.03 -5.09 1.26
CA HIS A 87 -4.83 -5.67 1.85
C HIS A 87 -4.13 -6.59 0.86
N ILE A 88 -2.87 -6.86 1.16
CA ILE A 88 -2.08 -7.90 0.51
C ILE A 88 -1.94 -9.04 1.50
N ASP A 89 -2.38 -10.24 1.14
CA ASP A 89 -1.98 -11.46 1.84
C ASP A 89 -0.59 -11.85 1.35
N ALA A 90 0.34 -12.11 2.26
CA ALA A 90 1.71 -12.48 1.90
C ALA A 90 2.37 -13.34 2.97
N VAL A 91 3.48 -13.99 2.60
CA VAL A 91 4.33 -14.73 3.54
C VAL A 91 5.57 -13.90 3.85
N HIS A 92 5.84 -13.65 5.13
CA HIS A 92 7.06 -12.99 5.60
C HIS A 92 8.24 -13.95 5.47
N SER A 93 8.87 -13.94 4.31
CA SER A 93 9.92 -14.90 3.90
C SER A 93 11.33 -14.30 3.81
N GLY A 94 11.46 -12.97 3.90
CA GLY A 94 12.72 -12.24 3.93
C GLY A 94 12.77 -11.26 5.10
N GLU A 95 13.91 -10.61 5.31
CA GLU A 95 14.02 -9.59 6.35
C GLU A 95 13.06 -8.43 6.09
N PHE A 96 12.39 -7.98 7.15
CA PHE A 96 11.52 -6.80 7.12
C PHE A 96 11.80 -5.93 8.34
N MET A 97 12.29 -4.71 8.14
CA MET A 97 12.57 -3.73 9.20
C MET A 97 13.35 -4.32 10.39
N GLY A 98 14.41 -5.09 10.10
CA GLY A 98 15.24 -5.74 11.11
C GLY A 98 14.70 -7.06 11.67
N ILE A 99 13.50 -7.47 11.28
CA ILE A 99 12.89 -8.74 11.70
C ILE A 99 13.27 -9.83 10.71
N LYS A 100 13.90 -10.89 11.20
CA LYS A 100 14.24 -12.07 10.40
C LYS A 100 12.99 -12.79 9.89
N PRO A 101 13.08 -13.53 8.78
CA PRO A 101 11.95 -14.27 8.24
C PRO A 101 11.25 -15.13 9.29
N THR A 102 9.94 -14.95 9.46
CA THR A 102 9.12 -15.76 10.35
C THR A 102 8.37 -16.87 9.63
N ASN A 103 8.28 -16.78 8.31
CA ASN A 103 7.45 -17.62 7.44
C ASN A 103 5.95 -17.60 7.80
N LYS A 104 5.52 -16.60 8.57
CA LYS A 104 4.11 -16.38 8.86
C LYS A 104 3.42 -15.71 7.67
N ARG A 105 2.17 -16.06 7.45
CA ARG A 105 1.28 -15.31 6.57
C ARG A 105 0.80 -14.06 7.30
N VAL A 106 0.87 -12.93 6.62
CA VAL A 106 0.49 -11.62 7.15
C VAL A 106 -0.46 -10.91 6.20
N LYS A 107 -1.23 -9.97 6.75
CA LYS A 107 -2.04 -9.02 6.00
C LYS A 107 -1.37 -7.66 6.03
N ILE A 108 -1.12 -7.10 4.84
CA ILE A 108 -0.54 -5.76 4.67
C ILE A 108 -1.68 -4.85 4.23
N HIS A 109 -2.27 -4.12 5.16
CA HIS A 109 -3.36 -3.17 4.85
C HIS A 109 -2.79 -1.92 4.19
N TYR A 110 -3.50 -1.43 3.17
CA TYR A 110 -3.12 -0.24 2.43
C TYR A 110 -4.33 0.58 1.99
N THR A 111 -4.08 1.85 1.75
CA THR A 111 -4.98 2.78 1.07
C THR A 111 -4.18 3.56 0.06
N ASP A 112 -4.66 3.59 -1.16
CA ASP A 112 -4.01 4.25 -2.29
C ASP A 112 -4.91 5.31 -2.92
N PHE A 113 -4.26 6.41 -3.35
CA PHE A 113 -4.84 7.41 -4.26
C PHE A 113 -3.89 7.58 -5.44
N TRP A 114 -4.43 7.57 -6.64
CA TRP A 114 -3.67 7.76 -7.87
C TRP A 114 -4.24 8.93 -8.67
N GLU A 115 -3.36 9.79 -9.16
CA GLU A 115 -3.69 10.74 -10.21
C GLU A 115 -3.26 10.15 -11.55
N VAL A 116 -4.18 10.11 -12.51
CA VAL A 116 -3.93 9.67 -13.88
C VAL A 116 -3.95 10.89 -14.80
N ARG A 117 -2.85 11.10 -15.53
CA ARG A 117 -2.69 12.19 -16.48
C ARG A 117 -2.21 11.63 -17.80
N ASP A 118 -2.86 12.02 -18.91
CA ASP A 118 -2.52 11.52 -20.26
C ASP A 118 -2.47 9.97 -20.34
N GLY A 119 -3.36 9.30 -19.62
CA GLY A 119 -3.44 7.83 -19.59
C GLY A 119 -2.35 7.13 -18.78
N LEU A 120 -1.57 7.87 -17.99
CA LEU A 120 -0.47 7.36 -17.17
C LEU A 120 -0.60 7.82 -15.72
N ILE A 121 -0.18 7.00 -14.78
CA ILE A 121 -0.17 7.34 -13.35
C ILE A 121 1.00 8.30 -13.10
N ILE A 122 0.69 9.52 -12.66
CA ILE A 122 1.69 10.53 -12.35
C ILE A 122 2.00 10.64 -10.86
N ASP A 123 0.98 10.55 -10.01
CA ASP A 123 1.14 10.56 -8.56
C ASP A 123 0.41 9.38 -7.92
N ASN A 124 1.04 8.79 -6.93
CA ASN A 124 0.44 7.79 -6.07
C ASN A 124 0.67 8.17 -4.61
N TRP A 125 -0.40 8.47 -3.89
CA TRP A 125 -0.40 8.66 -2.45
C TRP A 125 -0.82 7.36 -1.78
N VAL A 126 0.01 6.87 -0.87
CA VAL A 126 -0.24 5.57 -0.23
C VAL A 126 -0.03 5.62 1.27
N ASN A 127 -0.90 4.93 1.98
CA ASN A 127 -0.70 4.59 3.39
C ASN A 127 -0.66 3.08 3.53
N VAL A 128 0.43 2.59 4.11
CA VAL A 128 0.61 1.19 4.48
C VAL A 128 0.60 1.09 5.99
N ASP A 129 -0.17 0.16 6.54
CA ASP A 129 -0.28 -0.03 7.99
C ASP A 129 0.92 -0.84 8.51
N PHE A 130 2.06 -0.19 8.65
CA PHE A 130 3.28 -0.80 9.20
C PHE A 130 3.10 -1.26 10.65
N PRO A 131 2.46 -0.49 11.54
CA PRO A 131 2.22 -0.97 12.91
C PRO A 131 1.49 -2.32 12.96
N SER A 132 0.49 -2.53 12.09
CA SER A 132 -0.21 -3.80 12.00
C SER A 132 0.68 -4.94 11.52
N ILE A 133 1.53 -4.70 10.50
CA ILE A 133 2.49 -5.71 10.03
C ILE A 133 3.43 -6.10 11.17
N LEU A 134 3.99 -5.11 11.85
CA LEU A 134 4.92 -5.32 12.95
C LEU A 134 4.28 -6.08 14.11
N ALA A 135 3.02 -5.74 14.46
CA ALA A 135 2.26 -6.46 15.49
C ALA A 135 2.04 -7.93 15.13
N GLN A 136 1.70 -8.24 13.86
CA GLN A 136 1.58 -9.61 13.37
C GLN A 136 2.90 -10.39 13.45
N LEU A 137 4.04 -9.69 13.41
CA LEU A 137 5.38 -10.24 13.54
C LEU A 137 5.91 -10.22 14.97
N GLY A 138 5.08 -9.81 15.96
CA GLY A 138 5.41 -9.82 17.38
C GLY A 138 6.05 -8.54 17.92
N VAL A 139 5.99 -7.43 17.17
CA VAL A 139 6.54 -6.13 17.59
C VAL A 139 5.43 -5.11 17.77
N ASP A 140 5.23 -4.66 19.02
CA ASP A 140 4.31 -3.57 19.34
C ASP A 140 5.07 -2.23 19.34
N VAL A 141 4.89 -1.44 18.28
CA VAL A 141 5.52 -0.12 18.14
C VAL A 141 4.96 0.93 19.09
N PHE A 142 3.80 0.68 19.67
CA PHE A 142 3.15 1.59 20.62
C PHE A 142 3.49 1.25 22.08
N ASN A 143 4.25 0.20 22.30
CA ASN A 143 4.69 -0.21 23.63
C ASN A 143 3.55 -0.33 24.65
N GLY A 144 2.45 -0.96 24.25
CA GLY A 144 1.24 -1.12 25.06
C GLY A 144 0.36 0.14 25.17
N GLN A 145 0.76 1.26 24.55
CA GLN A 145 0.04 2.54 24.63
C GLN A 145 -0.94 2.77 23.45
N GLY A 146 -1.09 1.80 22.56
CA GLY A 146 -2.11 1.88 21.50
C GLY A 146 -3.52 1.98 22.09
N TRP A 147 -4.38 2.78 21.47
CA TRP A 147 -5.74 3.01 21.98
C TRP A 147 -6.65 1.81 21.92
N GLU A 148 -6.28 0.75 21.23
CA GLU A 148 -6.94 -0.56 21.28
C GLU A 148 -6.96 -1.16 22.72
N ALA A 149 -6.06 -0.67 23.59
CA ALA A 149 -6.07 -1.00 25.00
C ALA A 149 -7.37 -0.55 25.72
N PHE A 150 -8.01 0.53 25.24
CA PHE A 150 -9.31 0.99 25.74
C PHE A 150 -10.42 -0.01 25.39
N ASP A 151 -10.40 -0.53 24.17
CA ASP A 151 -11.40 -1.49 23.69
C ASP A 151 -11.30 -2.84 24.46
N ARG A 152 -10.10 -3.16 24.95
CA ARG A 152 -9.85 -4.35 25.74
C ARG A 152 -10.02 -4.15 27.26
N GLY A 153 -10.31 -2.93 27.68
CA GLY A 153 -10.43 -2.58 29.11
C GLY A 153 -9.10 -2.62 29.89
N GLU A 154 -7.96 -2.52 29.18
CA GLU A 154 -6.62 -2.53 29.77
C GLU A 154 -6.15 -1.14 30.21
N ALA A 155 -6.79 -0.09 29.73
CA ALA A 155 -6.53 1.29 30.07
C ALA A 155 -7.82 2.12 29.99
N GLU A 156 -7.85 3.23 30.72
CA GLU A 156 -8.96 4.19 30.66
C GLU A 156 -8.70 5.27 29.58
N PRO A 157 -9.66 5.57 28.70
CA PRO A 157 -9.49 6.66 27.75
C PRO A 157 -9.38 8.02 28.44
N PRO A 158 -8.53 8.93 27.95
CA PRO A 158 -8.46 10.28 28.47
C PRO A 158 -9.79 11.00 28.27
N LYS A 159 -10.19 11.81 29.26
CA LYS A 159 -11.42 12.61 29.20
C LYS A 159 -11.10 14.06 28.91
N PRO A 160 -11.93 14.74 28.12
CA PRO A 160 -11.75 16.18 27.91
C PRO A 160 -11.92 16.95 29.24
N ASN A 161 -11.14 18.03 29.38
CA ASN A 161 -11.22 18.94 30.53
C ASN A 161 -12.51 19.75 30.48
#